data_5595b5ab1e9f623c17b2b0eb9225d2ad
#
_entry.id   5595b5ab1e9f623c17b2b0eb9225d2ad
#
_cell.length_a   1.000
_cell.length_b   1.000
_cell.length_c   1.000
_cell.angle_alpha   90.00
_cell.angle_beta   90.00
_cell.angle_gamma   90.00
#
_symmetry.space_group_name_H-M   'P 1'
#
loop_
_entity.id
_entity.type
_entity.pdbx_description
1 polymer ?
#
loop_
_entity_poly.entity_id
_entity_poly.type
_entity_poly.pdbx_seq_one_letter_code
_entity_poly.pdbx_strand_id
1 'polypeptide(L)'
;MGSNSGPAVMIVGAGPVGLITALVLAQQGIASRVIEAEPGLTIDLRAGTFHPPTLEMLDGIGVAAEMRALGIAVRYWQARDLQDGLVAEWDLDLLRNDTPYPYRLHLEQHRLTPIVLEHVLRTGLVEVVFGHRFEAQHSQGDHLVVQAQGPNGMVEWTTQWLIGADGGRSPVRKSADIEFAGYTWPERYSVLSTTFDFATLGYRENAYMSDPVQWSALFKMPDEGPPGLWRMTLPVAPETPEEEALAGPYAQHAIRRITGADERTTYPLVHQSIYSVHQRVAVRFRQGRVLLAGDAAHVNNPLGGFGLNSGIHDAISLGQALARVVKGEEGDEALERYNRQRQQANVAYVQELSVRNKKNLEEKDPALRAQRMQELRTVCADPVKAREYLLNSSMINSIRRAQSVA
;
A
#
# COMPACT_ATOMS: atom_id res chain seq x y z
N MET A 1 -33.54 -10.94 26.12
CA MET A 1 -32.25 -10.48 25.56
C MET A 1 -32.49 -10.40 24.06
N GLY A 2 -32.60 -9.19 23.51
CA GLY A 2 -32.85 -9.00 22.11
C GLY A 2 -31.65 -9.49 21.32
N SER A 3 -31.84 -10.38 20.34
CA SER A 3 -30.82 -10.76 19.36
C SER A 3 -30.39 -9.47 18.63
N ASN A 4 -29.22 -8.95 18.94
CA ASN A 4 -28.60 -7.87 18.20
C ASN A 4 -28.10 -8.46 16.87
N SER A 5 -29.06 -8.75 15.96
CA SER A 5 -28.72 -9.20 14.59
C SER A 5 -27.98 -8.06 13.92
N GLY A 6 -26.67 -8.13 13.93
CA GLY A 6 -25.78 -7.19 13.28
C GLY A 6 -25.95 -7.24 11.75
N PRO A 7 -25.33 -6.31 11.01
CA PRO A 7 -25.32 -6.35 9.55
C PRO A 7 -24.66 -7.65 9.06
N ALA A 8 -25.00 -8.06 7.82
CA ALA A 8 -24.50 -9.28 7.22
C ALA A 8 -22.97 -9.36 7.14
N VAL A 9 -22.29 -8.20 7.10
CA VAL A 9 -20.84 -8.09 6.98
C VAL A 9 -20.26 -7.22 8.08
N MET A 10 -19.21 -7.73 8.74
CA MET A 10 -18.38 -6.97 9.66
C MET A 10 -16.96 -6.86 9.11
N ILE A 11 -16.37 -5.68 9.24
CA ILE A 11 -15.01 -5.37 8.79
C ILE A 11 -14.21 -4.89 10.00
N VAL A 12 -13.02 -5.44 10.21
CA VAL A 12 -12.09 -5.02 11.25
C VAL A 12 -10.99 -4.19 10.63
N GLY A 13 -10.88 -2.93 11.06
CA GLY A 13 -9.94 -1.93 10.58
C GLY A 13 -10.60 -0.84 9.72
N ALA A 14 -10.52 0.42 10.17
CA ALA A 14 -10.96 1.61 9.43
C ALA A 14 -9.81 2.29 8.65
N GLY A 15 -8.79 1.51 8.27
CA GLY A 15 -7.80 1.93 7.30
C GLY A 15 -8.38 2.00 5.88
N PRO A 16 -7.57 2.41 4.87
CA PRO A 16 -8.07 2.59 3.50
C PRO A 16 -8.70 1.34 2.91
N VAL A 17 -8.13 0.15 3.18
CA VAL A 17 -8.63 -1.12 2.67
C VAL A 17 -10.00 -1.47 3.26
N GLY A 18 -10.18 -1.35 4.58
CA GLY A 18 -11.45 -1.63 5.23
C GLY A 18 -12.55 -0.67 4.81
N LEU A 19 -12.26 0.64 4.77
CA LEU A 19 -13.24 1.66 4.35
C LEU A 19 -13.61 1.53 2.86
N ILE A 20 -12.65 1.23 1.98
CA ILE A 20 -12.95 0.99 0.55
C ILE A 20 -13.81 -0.26 0.40
N THR A 21 -13.53 -1.34 1.13
CA THR A 21 -14.37 -2.55 1.12
C THR A 21 -15.81 -2.21 1.57
N ALA A 22 -15.95 -1.44 2.65
CA ALA A 22 -17.26 -1.00 3.13
C ALA A 22 -18.00 -0.13 2.10
N LEU A 23 -17.31 0.79 1.43
CA LEU A 23 -17.88 1.64 0.39
C LEU A 23 -18.36 0.82 -0.80
N VAL A 24 -17.56 -0.14 -1.29
CA VAL A 24 -17.94 -1.04 -2.39
C VAL A 24 -19.19 -1.85 -2.04
N LEU A 25 -19.25 -2.42 -0.83
CA LEU A 25 -20.42 -3.15 -0.34
C LEU A 25 -21.66 -2.25 -0.28
N ALA A 26 -21.52 -1.04 0.27
CA ALA A 26 -22.62 -0.07 0.38
C ALA A 26 -23.14 0.37 -0.98
N GLN A 27 -22.26 0.61 -1.96
CA GLN A 27 -22.67 0.91 -3.36
C GLN A 27 -23.43 -0.25 -4.01
N GLN A 28 -23.22 -1.48 -3.51
CA GLN A 28 -23.98 -2.66 -3.91
C GLN A 28 -25.24 -2.89 -3.04
N GLY A 29 -25.59 -1.96 -2.14
CA GLY A 29 -26.75 -2.06 -1.26
C GLY A 29 -26.56 -3.00 -0.06
N ILE A 30 -25.35 -3.40 0.27
CA ILE A 30 -25.05 -4.28 1.40
C ILE A 30 -24.66 -3.43 2.61
N ALA A 31 -25.44 -3.56 3.69
CA ALA A 31 -25.11 -2.94 4.97
C ALA A 31 -23.94 -3.64 5.64
N SER A 32 -23.04 -2.86 6.27
CA SER A 32 -21.89 -3.40 6.99
C SER A 32 -21.58 -2.58 8.24
N ARG A 33 -20.78 -3.20 9.16
CA ARG A 33 -20.19 -2.53 10.31
C ARG A 33 -18.69 -2.58 10.19
N VAL A 34 -18.03 -1.42 10.33
CA VAL A 34 -16.57 -1.31 10.45
C VAL A 34 -16.24 -1.04 11.91
N ILE A 35 -15.36 -1.85 12.50
CA ILE A 35 -14.81 -1.59 13.85
C ILE A 35 -13.34 -1.22 13.76
N GLU A 36 -12.93 -0.24 14.55
CA GLU A 36 -11.55 0.26 14.60
C GLU A 36 -11.09 0.36 16.05
N ALA A 37 -9.88 -0.14 16.32
CA ALA A 37 -9.30 -0.13 17.66
C ALA A 37 -8.97 1.28 18.18
N GLU A 38 -8.55 2.15 17.27
CA GLU A 38 -8.19 3.53 17.60
C GLU A 38 -9.45 4.42 17.73
N PRO A 39 -9.36 5.53 18.48
CA PRO A 39 -10.49 6.44 18.69
C PRO A 39 -10.85 7.27 17.44
N GLY A 40 -10.11 7.17 16.37
CA GLY A 40 -10.31 7.89 15.11
C GLY A 40 -9.37 7.39 14.02
N LEU A 41 -9.39 8.06 12.86
CA LEU A 41 -8.48 7.74 11.78
C LEU A 41 -7.02 8.03 12.17
N THR A 42 -6.13 7.12 11.81
CA THR A 42 -4.70 7.25 12.11
C THR A 42 -3.94 7.96 10.99
N ILE A 43 -2.88 8.68 11.36
CA ILE A 43 -1.95 9.31 10.41
C ILE A 43 -0.81 8.32 10.14
N ASP A 44 -0.76 7.79 8.94
CA ASP A 44 0.33 6.95 8.46
C ASP A 44 1.04 7.65 7.29
N LEU A 45 2.34 7.92 7.47
CA LEU A 45 3.15 8.65 6.50
C LEU A 45 3.96 7.73 5.57
N ARG A 46 3.79 6.40 5.66
CA ARG A 46 4.59 5.43 4.88
C ARG A 46 4.15 5.32 3.43
N ALA A 47 2.86 5.16 3.16
CA ALA A 47 2.32 4.99 1.82
C ALA A 47 1.82 6.31 1.24
N GLY A 48 2.09 6.53 -0.04
CA GLY A 48 1.71 7.80 -0.69
C GLY A 48 1.81 7.78 -2.21
N THR A 49 1.83 6.60 -2.85
CA THR A 49 1.88 6.48 -4.32
C THR A 49 0.75 5.59 -4.81
N PHE A 50 -0.07 6.10 -5.73
CA PHE A 50 -1.15 5.35 -6.38
C PHE A 50 -0.80 5.09 -7.84
N HIS A 51 -0.90 3.83 -8.25
CA HIS A 51 -0.64 3.39 -9.61
C HIS A 51 -1.88 3.54 -10.51
N PRO A 52 -1.70 3.59 -11.85
CA PRO A 52 -2.78 3.74 -12.82
C PRO A 52 -4.01 2.86 -12.56
N PRO A 53 -3.91 1.52 -12.45
CA PRO A 53 -5.09 0.69 -12.25
C PRO A 53 -5.78 0.92 -10.91
N THR A 54 -5.04 1.35 -9.89
CA THR A 54 -5.63 1.73 -8.61
C THR A 54 -6.47 3.01 -8.75
N LEU A 55 -5.99 3.97 -9.53
CA LEU A 55 -6.76 5.20 -9.82
C LEU A 55 -8.03 4.89 -10.61
N GLU A 56 -7.97 3.98 -11.60
CA GLU A 56 -9.15 3.51 -12.33
C GLU A 56 -10.20 2.88 -11.38
N MET A 57 -9.74 2.01 -10.48
CA MET A 57 -10.62 1.38 -9.48
C MET A 57 -11.22 2.39 -8.52
N LEU A 58 -10.44 3.36 -8.05
CA LEU A 58 -10.91 4.43 -7.15
C LEU A 58 -11.85 5.40 -7.87
N ASP A 59 -11.66 5.62 -9.17
CA ASP A 59 -12.59 6.39 -10.00
C ASP A 59 -13.94 5.67 -10.13
N GLY A 60 -13.89 4.35 -10.34
CA GLY A 60 -15.08 3.51 -10.40
C GLY A 60 -15.95 3.51 -9.13
N ILE A 61 -15.41 3.91 -7.99
CA ILE A 61 -16.13 4.08 -6.72
C ILE A 61 -16.34 5.57 -6.35
N GLY A 62 -15.94 6.50 -7.21
CA GLY A 62 -16.23 7.93 -7.11
C GLY A 62 -15.28 8.76 -6.24
N VAL A 63 -14.12 8.22 -5.78
CA VAL A 63 -13.18 8.95 -4.88
C VAL A 63 -11.98 9.57 -5.59
N ALA A 64 -11.69 9.18 -6.84
CA ALA A 64 -10.47 9.60 -7.53
C ALA A 64 -10.40 11.11 -7.81
N ALA A 65 -11.53 11.76 -8.05
CA ALA A 65 -11.57 13.19 -8.34
C ALA A 65 -11.06 14.05 -7.17
N GLU A 66 -11.52 13.74 -5.95
CA GLU A 66 -11.10 14.43 -4.73
C GLU A 66 -9.62 14.17 -4.42
N MET A 67 -9.16 12.92 -4.60
CA MET A 67 -7.75 12.57 -4.46
C MET A 67 -6.86 13.36 -5.42
N ARG A 68 -7.27 13.47 -6.69
CA ARG A 68 -6.52 14.23 -7.71
C ARG A 68 -6.44 15.73 -7.41
N ALA A 69 -7.47 16.27 -6.80
CA ALA A 69 -7.48 17.67 -6.38
C ALA A 69 -6.45 17.98 -5.27
N LEU A 70 -6.11 16.97 -4.45
CA LEU A 70 -5.18 17.10 -3.33
C LEU A 70 -3.77 16.58 -3.63
N GLY A 71 -3.63 15.70 -4.64
CA GLY A 71 -2.40 15.00 -4.94
C GLY A 71 -1.57 15.62 -6.07
N ILE A 72 -0.39 15.07 -6.27
CA ILE A 72 0.52 15.43 -7.38
C ILE A 72 0.45 14.34 -8.45
N ALA A 73 0.08 14.70 -9.68
CA ALA A 73 0.16 13.80 -10.83
C ALA A 73 1.62 13.69 -11.29
N VAL A 74 2.23 12.54 -11.09
CA VAL A 74 3.64 12.26 -11.37
C VAL A 74 3.75 11.49 -12.68
N ARG A 75 4.19 12.18 -13.71
CA ARG A 75 4.35 11.64 -15.07
C ARG A 75 5.68 10.89 -15.24
N TYR A 76 6.75 11.36 -14.59
CA TYR A 76 8.09 10.84 -14.81
C TYR A 76 8.57 10.00 -13.64
N TRP A 77 9.29 8.92 -13.95
CA TRP A 77 10.00 8.10 -12.99
C TRP A 77 11.47 7.97 -13.39
N GLN A 78 12.37 8.19 -12.42
CA GLN A 78 13.82 8.13 -12.66
C GLN A 78 14.48 6.95 -11.94
N ALA A 79 15.35 6.24 -12.65
CA ALA A 79 16.41 5.45 -12.07
C ALA A 79 17.71 6.26 -12.12
N ARG A 80 18.36 6.39 -10.98
CA ARG A 80 19.61 7.14 -10.80
C ARG A 80 20.63 6.25 -10.12
N ASP A 81 21.88 6.59 -10.28
CA ASP A 81 23.00 6.01 -9.56
C ASP A 81 23.80 7.14 -8.90
N LEU A 82 24.33 6.89 -7.69
CA LEU A 82 25.01 7.94 -6.94
C LEU A 82 26.28 8.45 -7.64
N GLN A 83 26.96 7.60 -8.42
CA GLN A 83 28.19 7.97 -9.15
C GLN A 83 27.88 8.43 -10.57
N ASP A 84 27.01 7.71 -11.28
CA ASP A 84 26.70 7.95 -12.70
C ASP A 84 25.59 9.01 -12.92
N GLY A 85 24.89 9.42 -11.89
CA GLY A 85 23.78 10.37 -11.97
C GLY A 85 22.51 9.76 -12.57
N LEU A 86 21.90 10.41 -13.56
CA LEU A 86 20.68 9.92 -14.22
C LEU A 86 21.01 8.72 -15.14
N VAL A 87 20.43 7.57 -14.82
CA VAL A 87 20.58 6.32 -15.59
C VAL A 87 19.48 6.20 -16.64
N ALA A 88 18.22 6.40 -16.23
CA ALA A 88 17.05 6.30 -17.11
C ALA A 88 15.90 7.15 -16.56
N GLU A 89 15.11 7.72 -17.47
CA GLU A 89 13.89 8.47 -17.15
C GLU A 89 12.75 7.93 -18.02
N TRP A 90 11.72 7.38 -17.41
CA TRP A 90 10.53 6.89 -18.09
C TRP A 90 9.41 7.91 -18.06
N ASP A 91 8.76 8.09 -19.21
CA ASP A 91 7.53 8.87 -19.34
C ASP A 91 6.32 7.95 -19.30
N LEU A 92 5.50 8.04 -18.27
CA LEU A 92 4.30 7.22 -18.11
C LEU A 92 3.25 7.51 -19.18
N ASP A 93 3.37 8.63 -19.93
CA ASP A 93 2.51 8.91 -21.07
C ASP A 93 2.58 7.85 -22.19
N LEU A 94 3.61 7.02 -22.21
CA LEU A 94 3.67 5.80 -23.02
C LEU A 94 2.50 4.82 -22.75
N LEU A 95 1.83 4.95 -21.60
CA LEU A 95 0.68 4.13 -21.19
C LEU A 95 -0.67 4.75 -21.56
N ARG A 96 -0.73 5.88 -22.28
CA ARG A 96 -1.98 6.61 -22.60
C ARG A 96 -3.04 5.78 -23.31
N ASN A 97 -2.63 4.72 -24.02
CA ASN A 97 -3.54 3.79 -24.70
C ASN A 97 -3.92 2.57 -23.84
N ASP A 98 -3.33 2.44 -22.65
CA ASP A 98 -3.57 1.32 -21.72
C ASP A 98 -4.41 1.73 -20.51
N THR A 99 -4.42 3.02 -20.16
CA THR A 99 -5.09 3.57 -18.99
C THR A 99 -5.49 5.03 -19.19
N PRO A 100 -6.62 5.49 -18.67
CA PRO A 100 -6.97 6.91 -18.61
C PRO A 100 -6.11 7.72 -17.63
N TYR A 101 -5.29 7.04 -16.80
CA TYR A 101 -4.40 7.63 -15.81
C TYR A 101 -2.92 7.32 -16.13
N PRO A 102 -2.32 7.86 -17.20
CA PRO A 102 -0.94 7.57 -17.57
C PRO A 102 0.06 8.34 -16.69
N TYR A 103 -0.09 8.22 -15.36
CA TYR A 103 0.74 8.82 -14.34
C TYR A 103 0.54 8.09 -12.99
N ARG A 104 1.43 8.33 -12.03
CA ARG A 104 1.20 7.98 -10.63
C ARG A 104 0.64 9.18 -9.90
N LEU A 105 -0.29 8.97 -8.96
CA LEU A 105 -0.71 10.04 -8.07
C LEU A 105 0.06 9.92 -6.75
N HIS A 106 0.76 10.97 -6.37
CA HIS A 106 1.33 11.05 -5.02
C HIS A 106 0.36 11.80 -4.12
N LEU A 107 -0.11 11.10 -3.11
CA LEU A 107 -1.01 11.58 -2.05
C LEU A 107 -0.82 10.66 -0.85
N GLU A 108 -0.66 11.22 0.34
CA GLU A 108 -0.49 10.40 1.54
C GLU A 108 -1.76 9.63 1.88
N GLN A 109 -1.58 8.40 2.36
CA GLN A 109 -2.67 7.50 2.75
C GLN A 109 -3.65 8.17 3.73
N HIS A 110 -3.14 8.94 4.69
CA HIS A 110 -3.97 9.63 5.68
C HIS A 110 -4.86 10.74 5.11
N ARG A 111 -4.59 11.20 3.88
CA ARG A 111 -5.46 12.14 3.14
C ARG A 111 -6.55 11.39 2.33
N LEU A 112 -6.27 10.17 1.88
CA LEU A 112 -7.27 9.32 1.25
C LEU A 112 -8.35 8.86 2.25
N THR A 113 -7.92 8.43 3.43
CA THR A 113 -8.82 7.76 4.39
C THR A 113 -10.03 8.61 4.80
N PRO A 114 -9.90 9.93 5.10
CA PRO A 114 -11.05 10.82 5.37
C PRO A 114 -12.00 10.96 4.18
N ILE A 115 -11.48 11.03 2.95
CA ILE A 115 -12.31 11.10 1.74
C ILE A 115 -13.20 9.86 1.67
N VAL A 116 -12.60 8.68 1.79
CA VAL A 116 -13.36 7.41 1.73
C VAL A 116 -14.36 7.31 2.87
N LEU A 117 -13.98 7.72 4.09
CA LEU A 117 -14.90 7.71 5.24
C LEU A 117 -16.13 8.59 5.00
N GLU A 118 -15.94 9.78 4.42
CA GLU A 118 -17.06 10.66 4.08
C GLU A 118 -18.00 10.02 3.07
N HIS A 119 -17.46 9.41 2.01
CA HIS A 119 -18.27 8.65 1.04
C HIS A 119 -19.02 7.48 1.71
N VAL A 120 -18.36 6.73 2.59
CA VAL A 120 -18.95 5.63 3.37
C VAL A 120 -20.14 6.13 4.19
N LEU A 121 -19.97 7.20 4.96
CA LEU A 121 -21.02 7.76 5.84
C LEU A 121 -22.20 8.30 5.04
N ARG A 122 -21.98 8.90 3.88
CA ARG A 122 -23.05 9.39 2.99
C ARG A 122 -23.98 8.29 2.50
N THR A 123 -23.54 7.04 2.45
CA THR A 123 -24.40 5.92 2.00
C THR A 123 -25.52 5.60 2.98
N GLY A 124 -25.36 5.89 4.26
CA GLY A 124 -26.30 5.51 5.33
C GLY A 124 -26.39 4.00 5.59
N LEU A 125 -25.54 3.18 4.92
CA LEU A 125 -25.54 1.71 5.02
C LEU A 125 -24.41 1.16 5.86
N VAL A 126 -23.46 1.99 6.28
CA VAL A 126 -22.27 1.56 7.03
C VAL A 126 -22.22 2.23 8.40
N GLU A 127 -22.13 1.42 9.44
CA GLU A 127 -21.83 1.86 10.78
C GLU A 127 -20.34 1.77 11.02
N VAL A 128 -19.68 2.88 11.35
CA VAL A 128 -18.24 2.91 11.69
C VAL A 128 -18.09 3.15 13.18
N VAL A 129 -17.50 2.19 13.90
CA VAL A 129 -17.39 2.17 15.36
C VAL A 129 -15.92 2.23 15.75
N PHE A 130 -15.48 3.41 16.18
CA PHE A 130 -14.12 3.64 16.68
C PHE A 130 -13.97 3.22 18.15
N GLY A 131 -12.73 3.02 18.61
CA GLY A 131 -12.40 2.64 19.97
C GLY A 131 -12.84 1.21 20.32
N HIS A 132 -13.01 0.34 19.33
CA HIS A 132 -13.40 -1.06 19.52
C HIS A 132 -12.35 -1.99 18.92
N ARG A 133 -11.58 -2.62 19.78
CA ARG A 133 -10.51 -3.55 19.43
C ARG A 133 -11.07 -4.96 19.29
N PHE A 134 -10.91 -5.55 18.10
CA PHE A 134 -11.22 -6.97 17.90
C PHE A 134 -10.37 -7.86 18.81
N GLU A 135 -10.99 -8.81 19.48
CA GLU A 135 -10.32 -9.77 20.38
C GLU A 135 -10.43 -11.20 19.88
N ALA A 136 -11.64 -11.64 19.52
CA ALA A 136 -11.87 -13.02 19.10
C ALA A 136 -13.08 -13.14 18.18
N GLN A 137 -13.17 -14.28 17.50
CA GLN A 137 -14.37 -14.74 16.79
C GLN A 137 -14.55 -16.24 16.98
N HIS A 138 -15.78 -16.70 16.91
CA HIS A 138 -16.10 -18.12 16.82
C HIS A 138 -17.35 -18.35 15.97
N SER A 139 -17.42 -19.51 15.34
CA SER A 139 -18.59 -19.92 14.54
C SER A 139 -19.72 -20.39 15.47
N GLN A 140 -20.94 -19.94 15.15
CA GLN A 140 -22.15 -20.38 15.82
C GLN A 140 -23.24 -20.64 14.77
N GLY A 141 -23.36 -21.88 14.33
CA GLY A 141 -24.26 -22.24 13.24
C GLY A 141 -23.84 -21.61 11.91
N ASP A 142 -24.72 -20.79 11.34
CA ASP A 142 -24.54 -20.13 10.04
C ASP A 142 -23.96 -18.69 10.14
N HIS A 143 -23.58 -18.26 11.35
CA HIS A 143 -23.01 -16.94 11.60
C HIS A 143 -21.75 -17.02 12.48
N LEU A 144 -21.07 -15.89 12.58
CA LEU A 144 -19.92 -15.66 13.46
C LEU A 144 -20.35 -14.77 14.62
N VAL A 145 -19.88 -15.09 15.82
CA VAL A 145 -19.90 -14.21 16.98
C VAL A 145 -18.53 -13.54 17.05
N VAL A 146 -18.51 -12.21 17.04
CA VAL A 146 -17.31 -11.38 17.11
C VAL A 146 -17.28 -10.67 18.46
N GLN A 147 -16.17 -10.82 19.15
CA GLN A 147 -15.89 -10.16 20.43
C GLN A 147 -14.93 -9.00 20.23
N ALA A 148 -15.25 -7.86 20.79
CA ALA A 148 -14.37 -6.68 20.78
C ALA A 148 -14.35 -5.99 22.14
N GLN A 149 -13.18 -5.45 22.51
CA GLN A 149 -13.01 -4.60 23.68
C GLN A 149 -13.35 -3.17 23.28
N GLY A 150 -14.47 -2.67 23.79
CA GLY A 150 -14.87 -1.28 23.66
C GLY A 150 -14.52 -0.44 24.90
N PRO A 151 -14.80 0.87 24.87
CA PRO A 151 -14.49 1.78 26.00
C PRO A 151 -15.24 1.45 27.29
N ASN A 152 -16.39 0.80 27.18
CA ASN A 152 -17.24 0.42 28.32
C ASN A 152 -17.18 -1.08 28.66
N GLY A 153 -16.21 -1.82 28.13
CA GLY A 153 -16.05 -3.26 28.35
C GLY A 153 -16.20 -4.08 27.08
N MET A 154 -16.28 -5.39 27.28
CA MET A 154 -16.46 -6.34 26.16
C MET A 154 -17.84 -6.21 25.53
N VAL A 155 -17.88 -6.23 24.20
CA VAL A 155 -19.10 -6.27 23.40
C VAL A 155 -19.07 -7.47 22.47
N GLU A 156 -20.26 -8.00 22.17
CA GLU A 156 -20.42 -9.10 21.22
C GLU A 156 -21.39 -8.69 20.11
N TRP A 157 -21.03 -9.04 18.88
CA TRP A 157 -21.88 -8.88 17.72
C TRP A 157 -21.94 -10.16 16.90
N THR A 158 -23.05 -10.34 16.21
CA THR A 158 -23.20 -11.44 15.25
C THR A 158 -23.13 -10.90 13.82
N THR A 159 -22.50 -11.67 12.94
CA THR A 159 -22.39 -11.33 11.51
C THR A 159 -22.32 -12.62 10.68
N GLN A 160 -22.68 -12.55 9.40
CA GLN A 160 -22.50 -13.69 8.49
C GLN A 160 -21.08 -13.79 7.95
N TRP A 161 -20.43 -12.64 7.72
CA TRP A 161 -19.08 -12.55 7.13
C TRP A 161 -18.22 -11.62 7.94
N LEU A 162 -16.97 -12.02 8.18
CA LEU A 162 -15.96 -11.21 8.85
C LEU A 162 -14.80 -10.93 7.90
N ILE A 163 -14.45 -9.65 7.75
CA ILE A 163 -13.31 -9.22 6.93
C ILE A 163 -12.23 -8.64 7.83
N GLY A 164 -11.03 -9.23 7.78
CA GLY A 164 -9.82 -8.66 8.37
C GLY A 164 -9.13 -7.70 7.41
N ALA A 165 -9.18 -6.41 7.73
CA ALA A 165 -8.42 -5.32 7.09
C ALA A 165 -7.60 -4.56 8.15
N ASP A 166 -7.15 -5.28 9.17
CA ASP A 166 -6.62 -4.86 10.46
C ASP A 166 -5.08 -4.86 10.52
N GLY A 167 -4.45 -4.74 9.35
CA GLY A 167 -3.02 -4.53 9.22
C GLY A 167 -2.15 -5.78 9.39
N GLY A 168 -0.83 -5.62 9.24
CA GLY A 168 0.12 -6.75 9.16
C GLY A 168 0.17 -7.64 10.41
N ARG A 169 -0.22 -7.11 11.57
CA ARG A 169 -0.31 -7.89 12.83
C ARG A 169 -1.68 -8.54 13.05
N SER A 170 -2.57 -8.49 12.09
CA SER A 170 -3.98 -8.90 12.08
C SER A 170 -4.36 -9.93 13.15
N PRO A 171 -5.13 -9.56 14.18
CA PRO A 171 -5.77 -10.50 15.10
C PRO A 171 -6.86 -11.33 14.41
N VAL A 172 -7.56 -10.80 13.39
CA VAL A 172 -8.55 -11.56 12.60
C VAL A 172 -7.89 -12.73 11.88
N ARG A 173 -6.75 -12.51 11.20
CA ARG A 173 -5.99 -13.59 10.57
C ARG A 173 -5.60 -14.66 11.57
N LYS A 174 -5.08 -14.26 12.73
CA LYS A 174 -4.65 -15.18 13.79
C LYS A 174 -5.81 -15.99 14.37
N SER A 175 -6.96 -15.35 14.59
CA SER A 175 -8.16 -16.01 15.13
C SER A 175 -8.77 -17.01 14.14
N ALA A 176 -8.43 -16.91 12.87
CA ALA A 176 -8.84 -17.85 11.82
C ALA A 176 -7.79 -18.92 11.54
N ASP A 177 -6.71 -19.01 12.32
CA ASP A 177 -5.59 -19.93 12.15
C ASP A 177 -4.96 -19.88 10.74
N ILE A 178 -4.91 -18.70 10.14
CA ILE A 178 -4.30 -18.51 8.82
C ILE A 178 -2.81 -18.15 8.99
N GLU A 179 -1.95 -19.02 8.50
CA GLU A 179 -0.50 -18.82 8.50
C GLU A 179 -0.10 -17.58 7.67
N PHE A 180 0.87 -16.81 8.16
CA PHE A 180 1.47 -15.66 7.48
C PHE A 180 2.90 -15.99 7.05
N ALA A 181 3.02 -16.70 5.94
CA ALA A 181 4.28 -17.23 5.43
C ALA A 181 5.21 -16.11 4.93
N GLY A 182 6.51 -16.29 5.13
CA GLY A 182 7.53 -15.35 4.69
C GLY A 182 8.53 -15.00 5.79
N TYR A 183 9.15 -13.83 5.69
CA TYR A 183 10.24 -13.42 6.57
C TYR A 183 10.21 -11.92 6.88
N THR A 184 11.09 -11.50 7.77
CA THR A 184 11.37 -10.10 8.07
C THR A 184 12.80 -9.81 7.58
N TRP A 185 12.98 -8.70 6.87
CA TRP A 185 14.31 -8.27 6.46
C TRP A 185 15.15 -7.89 7.68
N PRO A 186 16.45 -8.15 7.69
CA PRO A 186 17.31 -7.82 8.82
C PRO A 186 17.46 -6.31 9.03
N GLU A 187 17.51 -5.53 7.95
CA GLU A 187 17.55 -4.08 8.00
C GLU A 187 16.16 -3.48 8.24
N ARG A 188 16.15 -2.33 8.88
CA ARG A 188 14.98 -1.45 8.99
C ARG A 188 15.02 -0.39 7.91
N TYR A 189 13.91 0.32 7.70
CA TYR A 189 13.88 1.47 6.79
C TYR A 189 13.58 2.75 7.58
N SER A 190 14.35 3.79 7.27
CA SER A 190 14.07 5.16 7.71
C SER A 190 13.25 5.88 6.65
N VAL A 191 12.29 6.65 7.11
CA VAL A 191 11.53 7.60 6.30
C VAL A 191 11.84 9.00 6.79
N LEU A 192 12.40 9.82 5.91
CA LEU A 192 12.72 11.21 6.15
C LEU A 192 11.80 12.09 5.32
N SER A 193 11.34 13.21 5.89
CA SER A 193 10.63 14.23 5.14
C SER A 193 11.37 15.59 5.30
N THR A 194 11.57 16.25 4.17
CA THR A 194 12.29 17.54 4.09
C THR A 194 11.60 18.47 3.10
N THR A 195 11.70 19.78 3.35
CA THR A 195 11.28 20.82 2.40
C THR A 195 12.39 21.23 1.43
N PHE A 196 13.56 20.59 1.47
CA PHE A 196 14.58 20.80 0.45
C PHE A 196 14.08 20.31 -0.91
N ASP A 197 14.19 21.18 -1.93
CA ASP A 197 13.69 20.85 -3.27
C ASP A 197 14.74 20.11 -4.10
N PHE A 198 14.66 18.80 -4.13
CA PHE A 198 15.52 17.96 -4.97
C PHE A 198 15.36 18.21 -6.48
N ALA A 199 14.28 18.89 -6.93
CA ALA A 199 14.14 19.28 -8.33
C ALA A 199 15.26 20.23 -8.77
N THR A 200 15.83 21.02 -7.87
CA THR A 200 16.99 21.88 -8.13
C THR A 200 18.26 21.09 -8.53
N LEU A 201 18.30 19.80 -8.21
CA LEU A 201 19.38 18.88 -8.58
C LEU A 201 18.98 17.94 -9.74
N GLY A 202 17.89 18.24 -10.46
CA GLY A 202 17.41 17.49 -11.61
C GLY A 202 16.68 16.20 -11.26
N TYR A 203 16.20 16.06 -10.01
CA TYR A 203 15.31 14.94 -9.65
C TYR A 203 13.89 15.24 -10.10
N ARG A 204 13.22 14.23 -10.67
CA ARG A 204 11.77 14.21 -10.84
C ARG A 204 11.08 13.79 -9.55
N GLU A 205 9.78 14.00 -9.50
CA GLU A 205 8.93 13.75 -8.34
C GLU A 205 8.98 12.31 -7.81
N ASN A 206 9.47 11.37 -8.62
CA ASN A 206 9.69 9.98 -8.25
C ASN A 206 11.06 9.51 -8.78
N ALA A 207 11.98 9.23 -7.90
CA ALA A 207 13.33 8.80 -8.25
C ALA A 207 13.86 7.72 -7.30
N TYR A 208 14.50 6.70 -7.86
CA TYR A 208 15.25 5.69 -7.10
C TYR A 208 16.73 5.89 -7.36
N MET A 209 17.49 6.07 -6.28
CA MET A 209 18.94 6.20 -6.27
C MET A 209 19.58 4.88 -5.88
N SER A 210 20.27 4.24 -6.81
CA SER A 210 21.07 3.05 -6.56
C SER A 210 22.40 3.44 -5.89
N ASP A 211 22.74 2.77 -4.81
CA ASP A 211 23.99 2.92 -4.08
C ASP A 211 24.29 1.64 -3.30
N PRO A 212 25.50 1.03 -3.43
CA PRO A 212 25.86 -0.19 -2.72
C PRO A 212 25.95 -0.03 -1.20
N VAL A 213 26.05 1.20 -0.70
CA VAL A 213 26.16 1.50 0.74
C VAL A 213 24.78 1.85 1.30
N GLN A 214 24.08 2.80 0.66
CA GLN A 214 22.79 3.28 1.15
C GLN A 214 21.94 3.82 0.00
N TRP A 215 21.19 2.93 -0.67
CA TRP A 215 20.24 3.33 -1.69
C TRP A 215 19.15 4.24 -1.10
N SER A 216 18.47 5.00 -1.95
CA SER A 216 17.38 5.87 -1.54
C SER A 216 16.25 5.88 -2.56
N ALA A 217 15.02 6.03 -2.07
CA ALA A 217 13.84 6.28 -2.88
C ALA A 217 13.25 7.64 -2.50
N LEU A 218 13.10 8.52 -3.49
CA LEU A 218 12.62 9.89 -3.30
C LEU A 218 11.25 10.06 -3.93
N PHE A 219 10.35 10.72 -3.19
CA PHE A 219 8.98 11.01 -3.59
C PHE A 219 8.63 12.43 -3.23
N LYS A 220 8.18 13.23 -4.19
CA LYS A 220 7.57 14.52 -3.92
C LYS A 220 6.14 14.33 -3.46
N MET A 221 5.80 14.84 -2.29
CA MET A 221 4.49 14.72 -1.67
C MET A 221 3.78 16.07 -1.67
N PRO A 222 2.44 16.10 -1.69
CA PRO A 222 1.69 17.35 -1.54
C PRO A 222 1.97 18.01 -0.20
N ASP A 223 2.17 19.32 -0.23
CA ASP A 223 2.26 20.15 0.96
C ASP A 223 1.82 21.58 0.64
N GLU A 224 1.55 22.38 1.68
CA GLU A 224 1.18 23.78 1.54
C GLU A 224 2.41 24.62 1.12
N GLY A 225 2.34 25.17 -0.06
CA GLY A 225 3.37 26.09 -0.58
C GLY A 225 4.53 25.42 -1.32
N PRO A 226 5.27 26.22 -2.12
CA PRO A 226 6.51 25.77 -2.76
C PRO A 226 7.65 25.72 -1.73
N PRO A 227 8.61 24.75 -1.86
CA PRO A 227 8.72 23.77 -2.94
C PRO A 227 7.88 22.51 -2.73
N GLY A 228 7.12 22.36 -1.63
CA GLY A 228 6.43 21.16 -1.22
C GLY A 228 7.31 20.26 -0.35
N LEU A 229 6.83 19.07 -0.08
CA LEU A 229 7.48 18.10 0.78
C LEU A 229 8.15 17.00 -0.05
N TRP A 230 9.39 16.68 0.27
CA TRP A 230 10.07 15.51 -0.27
C TRP A 230 10.22 14.44 0.80
N ARG A 231 9.84 13.23 0.45
CA ARG A 231 10.01 12.04 1.28
C ARG A 231 11.11 11.17 0.72
N MET A 232 12.04 10.78 1.59
CA MET A 232 13.14 9.90 1.28
C MET A 232 13.01 8.64 2.14
N THR A 233 13.06 7.47 1.50
CA THR A 233 13.13 6.17 2.18
C THR A 233 14.49 5.56 1.91
N LEU A 234 15.15 5.06 2.96
CA LEU A 234 16.50 4.46 2.89
C LEU A 234 16.66 3.32 3.89
N PRO A 235 17.58 2.36 3.62
CA PRO A 235 17.86 1.30 4.57
C PRO A 235 18.67 1.81 5.77
N VAL A 236 18.40 1.22 6.91
CA VAL A 236 19.15 1.38 8.16
C VAL A 236 19.78 0.03 8.48
N ALA A 237 21.10 -0.01 8.62
CA ALA A 237 21.83 -1.23 8.91
C ALA A 237 21.34 -1.90 10.21
N PRO A 238 21.30 -3.23 10.28
CA PRO A 238 20.78 -3.95 11.44
C PRO A 238 21.43 -3.58 12.76
N GLU A 239 22.73 -3.29 12.72
CA GLU A 239 23.57 -2.93 13.87
C GLU A 239 23.38 -1.47 14.34
N THR A 240 22.77 -0.59 13.52
CA THR A 240 22.55 0.82 13.90
C THR A 240 21.49 0.90 15.00
N PRO A 241 21.77 1.47 16.17
CA PRO A 241 20.76 1.68 17.21
C PRO A 241 19.60 2.56 16.71
N GLU A 242 18.39 2.30 17.22
CA GLU A 242 17.22 3.07 16.80
C GLU A 242 17.34 4.55 17.14
N GLU A 243 17.88 4.87 18.31
CA GLU A 243 18.11 6.24 18.75
C GLU A 243 19.07 6.98 17.79
N GLU A 244 20.14 6.33 17.33
CA GLU A 244 21.08 6.87 16.35
C GLU A 244 20.39 7.09 14.99
N ALA A 245 19.63 6.09 14.52
CA ALA A 245 18.93 6.14 13.25
C ALA A 245 17.82 7.22 13.21
N LEU A 246 17.27 7.60 14.38
CA LEU A 246 16.30 8.67 14.54
C LEU A 246 16.94 10.03 14.87
N ALA A 247 18.25 10.08 15.07
CA ALA A 247 18.94 11.32 15.37
C ALA A 247 19.07 12.22 14.13
N GLY A 248 18.98 13.53 14.33
CA GLY A 248 19.14 14.53 13.26
C GLY A 248 20.41 14.36 12.42
N PRO A 249 21.60 14.10 12.99
CA PRO A 249 22.82 13.84 12.24
C PRO A 249 22.74 12.70 11.23
N TYR A 250 22.02 11.62 11.54
CA TYR A 250 21.80 10.50 10.60
C TYR A 250 21.03 10.96 9.35
N ALA A 251 19.94 11.68 9.55
CA ALA A 251 19.14 12.23 8.47
C ALA A 251 19.94 13.25 7.63
N GLN A 252 20.71 14.12 8.28
CA GLN A 252 21.56 15.09 7.59
C GLN A 252 22.62 14.41 6.74
N HIS A 253 23.27 13.36 7.27
CA HIS A 253 24.26 12.57 6.51
C HIS A 253 23.62 11.94 5.27
N ALA A 254 22.45 11.32 5.42
CA ALA A 254 21.74 10.68 4.32
C ALA A 254 21.37 11.68 3.19
N ILE A 255 20.91 12.89 3.54
CA ILE A 255 20.58 13.93 2.54
C ILE A 255 21.84 14.44 1.86
N ARG A 256 22.92 14.76 2.62
CA ARG A 256 24.21 15.22 2.06
C ARG A 256 24.80 14.20 1.08
N ARG A 257 24.67 12.90 1.39
CA ARG A 257 25.15 11.84 0.51
C ARG A 257 24.52 11.94 -0.89
N ILE A 258 23.23 12.20 -0.98
CA ILE A 258 22.51 12.32 -2.25
C ILE A 258 22.79 13.65 -2.96
N THR A 259 22.91 14.72 -2.18
CA THR A 259 23.11 16.07 -2.74
C THR A 259 24.57 16.38 -3.09
N GLY A 260 25.52 15.57 -2.58
CA GLY A 260 26.95 15.84 -2.72
C GLY A 260 27.45 17.04 -1.92
N ALA A 261 26.67 17.53 -0.94
CA ALA A 261 27.01 18.68 -0.13
C ALA A 261 28.04 18.37 0.96
N ASP A 262 28.75 19.40 1.40
CA ASP A 262 29.71 19.28 2.51
C ASP A 262 29.02 19.05 3.86
N GLU A 263 29.81 18.65 4.87
CA GLU A 263 29.31 18.32 6.21
C GLU A 263 28.68 19.52 6.96
N ARG A 264 28.96 20.75 6.55
CA ARG A 264 28.42 21.96 7.18
C ARG A 264 27.06 22.35 6.64
N THR A 265 26.68 21.80 5.49
CA THR A 265 25.34 22.04 4.90
C THR A 265 24.28 21.37 5.74
N THR A 266 23.25 22.10 6.11
CA THR A 266 22.10 21.60 6.86
C THR A 266 20.81 21.68 6.05
N TYR A 267 19.95 20.70 6.21
CA TYR A 267 18.67 20.60 5.50
C TYR A 267 17.50 20.66 6.49
N PRO A 268 16.39 21.31 6.15
CA PRO A 268 15.21 21.31 6.99
C PRO A 268 14.65 19.89 7.07
N LEU A 269 14.39 19.40 8.28
CA LEU A 269 13.74 18.12 8.54
C LEU A 269 12.34 18.36 9.11
N VAL A 270 11.33 17.77 8.50
CA VAL A 270 9.93 17.88 8.92
C VAL A 270 9.49 16.64 9.71
N HIS A 271 9.93 15.45 9.28
CA HIS A 271 9.58 14.19 9.90
C HIS A 271 10.70 13.15 9.74
N GLN A 272 10.83 12.29 10.74
CA GLN A 272 11.70 11.11 10.70
C GLN A 272 11.04 9.97 11.45
N SER A 273 11.04 8.79 10.84
CA SER A 273 10.58 7.54 11.46
C SER A 273 11.37 6.35 10.96
N ILE A 274 11.28 5.23 11.68
CA ILE A 274 11.92 3.96 11.34
C ILE A 274 10.94 2.82 11.53
N TYR A 275 11.01 1.80 10.67
CA TYR A 275 10.15 0.63 10.78
C TYR A 275 10.83 -0.64 10.26
N SER A 276 10.40 -1.78 10.78
CA SER A 276 10.81 -3.10 10.31
C SER A 276 10.10 -3.46 9.02
N VAL A 277 10.81 -4.08 8.10
CA VAL A 277 10.30 -4.43 6.76
C VAL A 277 10.00 -5.93 6.72
N HIS A 278 8.75 -6.25 6.42
CA HIS A 278 8.27 -7.62 6.32
C HIS A 278 7.99 -7.99 4.85
N GLN A 279 8.19 -9.27 4.56
CA GLN A 279 7.93 -9.88 3.25
C GLN A 279 7.11 -11.14 3.51
N ARG A 280 5.78 -11.00 3.60
CA ARG A 280 4.89 -12.08 4.03
C ARG A 280 3.59 -12.09 3.23
N VAL A 281 3.05 -13.29 3.00
CA VAL A 281 1.72 -13.49 2.40
C VAL A 281 0.98 -14.56 3.20
N ALA A 282 -0.29 -14.34 3.49
CA ALA A 282 -1.16 -15.34 4.05
C ALA A 282 -1.30 -16.52 3.08
N VAL A 283 -1.20 -17.75 3.59
CA VAL A 283 -1.28 -18.96 2.77
C VAL A 283 -2.66 -19.12 2.09
N ARG A 284 -3.65 -18.41 2.61
CA ARG A 284 -4.99 -18.23 2.04
C ARG A 284 -5.60 -16.91 2.49
N PHE A 285 -6.46 -16.31 1.66
CA PHE A 285 -7.17 -15.07 1.97
C PHE A 285 -8.61 -15.33 2.44
N ARG A 286 -8.98 -16.61 2.56
CA ARG A 286 -10.27 -17.06 3.06
C ARG A 286 -10.14 -18.28 3.96
N GLN A 287 -10.90 -18.29 5.05
CA GLN A 287 -11.13 -19.46 5.90
C GLN A 287 -12.60 -19.46 6.33
N GLY A 288 -13.42 -20.32 5.68
CA GLY A 288 -14.84 -20.34 5.93
C GLY A 288 -15.51 -18.99 5.63
N ARG A 289 -16.06 -18.34 6.66
CA ARG A 289 -16.71 -17.01 6.59
C ARG A 289 -15.79 -15.86 6.96
N VAL A 290 -14.51 -16.12 7.20
CA VAL A 290 -13.48 -15.11 7.46
C VAL A 290 -12.69 -14.85 6.19
N LEU A 291 -12.53 -13.58 5.84
CA LEU A 291 -11.85 -13.10 4.63
C LEU A 291 -10.77 -12.08 5.03
N LEU A 292 -9.69 -12.02 4.30
CA LEU A 292 -8.58 -11.08 4.55
C LEU A 292 -8.35 -10.19 3.33
N ALA A 293 -7.97 -8.92 3.58
CA ALA A 293 -7.60 -7.97 2.55
C ALA A 293 -6.48 -7.02 3.04
N GLY A 294 -5.65 -6.54 2.12
CA GLY A 294 -4.54 -5.63 2.41
C GLY A 294 -3.48 -6.22 3.32
N ASP A 295 -2.90 -5.42 4.21
CA ASP A 295 -1.80 -5.83 5.08
C ASP A 295 -2.16 -7.01 5.99
N ALA A 296 -3.44 -7.27 6.26
CA ALA A 296 -3.89 -8.46 6.95
C ALA A 296 -3.60 -9.74 6.17
N ALA A 297 -3.61 -9.65 4.83
CA ALA A 297 -3.38 -10.76 3.90
C ALA A 297 -1.93 -10.80 3.37
N HIS A 298 -1.27 -9.65 3.17
CA HIS A 298 0.08 -9.58 2.61
C HIS A 298 0.79 -8.28 2.98
N VAL A 299 2.09 -8.38 3.23
CA VAL A 299 3.00 -7.24 3.43
C VAL A 299 4.26 -7.45 2.59
N ASN A 300 4.82 -6.38 2.07
CA ASN A 300 6.05 -6.39 1.28
C ASN A 300 6.92 -5.17 1.59
N ASN A 301 8.19 -5.22 1.18
CA ASN A 301 9.02 -4.01 1.24
C ASN A 301 8.43 -2.91 0.32
N PRO A 302 8.64 -1.62 0.62
CA PRO A 302 7.93 -0.51 -0.04
C PRO A 302 8.40 -0.22 -1.46
N LEU A 303 9.48 -0.86 -1.95
CA LEU A 303 10.08 -0.55 -3.24
C LEU A 303 9.19 -0.97 -4.42
N GLY A 304 8.62 0.00 -5.06
CA GLY A 304 7.61 -0.13 -6.10
C GLY A 304 6.27 0.49 -5.74
N GLY A 305 6.02 0.77 -4.45
CA GLY A 305 4.74 1.35 -3.98
C GLY A 305 3.57 0.37 -4.12
N PHE A 306 3.79 -0.95 -3.99
CA PHE A 306 2.78 -1.96 -4.32
C PHE A 306 1.80 -2.26 -3.20
N GLY A 307 2.21 -2.15 -1.92
CA GLY A 307 1.44 -2.62 -0.77
C GLY A 307 0.03 -2.04 -0.70
N LEU A 308 -0.09 -0.72 -0.51
CA LEU A 308 -1.38 -0.03 -0.47
C LEU A 308 -2.21 -0.26 -1.75
N ASN A 309 -1.57 -0.20 -2.92
CA ASN A 309 -2.25 -0.44 -4.20
C ASN A 309 -2.85 -1.85 -4.28
N SER A 310 -2.07 -2.88 -3.91
CA SER A 310 -2.57 -4.26 -3.87
C SER A 310 -3.70 -4.41 -2.86
N GLY A 311 -3.61 -3.79 -1.69
CA GLY A 311 -4.67 -3.78 -0.69
C GLY A 311 -5.98 -3.14 -1.19
N ILE A 312 -5.89 -2.07 -1.98
CA ILE A 312 -7.06 -1.45 -2.62
C ILE A 312 -7.65 -2.39 -3.68
N HIS A 313 -6.81 -3.06 -4.46
CA HIS A 313 -7.27 -4.07 -5.42
C HIS A 313 -7.98 -5.24 -4.70
N ASP A 314 -7.49 -5.66 -3.53
CA ASP A 314 -8.18 -6.66 -2.70
C ASP A 314 -9.54 -6.14 -2.25
N ALA A 315 -9.61 -4.93 -1.71
CA ALA A 315 -10.83 -4.33 -1.18
C ALA A 315 -11.95 -4.29 -2.22
N ILE A 316 -11.62 -3.86 -3.44
CA ILE A 316 -12.60 -3.74 -4.53
C ILE A 316 -13.01 -5.13 -5.03
N SER A 317 -12.05 -6.03 -5.26
CA SER A 317 -12.33 -7.39 -5.72
C SER A 317 -13.16 -8.17 -4.69
N LEU A 318 -12.81 -8.07 -3.40
CA LEU A 318 -13.54 -8.72 -2.31
C LEU A 318 -14.94 -8.14 -2.15
N GLY A 319 -15.05 -6.80 -2.11
CA GLY A 319 -16.35 -6.14 -1.94
C GLY A 319 -17.34 -6.51 -3.03
N GLN A 320 -16.89 -6.54 -4.30
CA GLN A 320 -17.71 -6.95 -5.44
C GLN A 320 -18.10 -8.44 -5.38
N ALA A 321 -17.14 -9.34 -5.07
CA ALA A 321 -17.42 -10.77 -4.97
C ALA A 321 -18.39 -11.07 -3.82
N LEU A 322 -18.12 -10.51 -2.63
CA LEU A 322 -18.95 -10.73 -1.46
C LEU A 322 -20.37 -10.18 -1.63
N ALA A 323 -20.51 -9.01 -2.29
CA ALA A 323 -21.85 -8.47 -2.55
C ALA A 323 -22.70 -9.43 -3.39
N ARG A 324 -22.14 -10.05 -4.43
CA ARG A 324 -22.88 -11.03 -5.25
C ARG A 324 -23.26 -12.29 -4.46
N VAL A 325 -22.38 -12.74 -3.57
CA VAL A 325 -22.67 -13.89 -2.69
C VAL A 325 -23.75 -13.54 -1.68
N VAL A 326 -23.69 -12.38 -1.03
CA VAL A 326 -24.71 -11.95 -0.06
C VAL A 326 -26.09 -11.76 -0.71
N LYS A 327 -26.14 -11.30 -1.96
CA LYS A 327 -27.36 -11.18 -2.75
C LYS A 327 -27.90 -12.53 -3.29
N GLY A 328 -27.12 -13.61 -3.19
CA GLY A 328 -27.46 -14.92 -3.77
C GLY A 328 -27.31 -14.97 -5.30
N GLU A 329 -26.60 -14.03 -5.90
CA GLU A 329 -26.33 -13.98 -7.35
C GLU A 329 -25.21 -14.96 -7.76
N GLU A 330 -24.22 -15.17 -6.87
CA GLU A 330 -23.16 -16.16 -7.02
C GLU A 330 -23.03 -16.98 -5.73
N GLY A 331 -22.50 -18.20 -5.86
CA GLY A 331 -22.16 -19.06 -4.73
C GLY A 331 -20.77 -18.78 -4.16
N ASP A 332 -20.38 -19.60 -3.20
CA ASP A 332 -19.07 -19.55 -2.49
C ASP A 332 -17.86 -19.56 -3.42
N GLU A 333 -18.00 -20.07 -4.65
CA GLU A 333 -16.93 -20.09 -5.66
C GLU A 333 -16.43 -18.67 -6.03
N ALA A 334 -17.28 -17.66 -5.93
CA ALA A 334 -16.86 -16.27 -6.14
C ALA A 334 -15.80 -15.83 -5.12
N LEU A 335 -15.92 -16.26 -3.87
CA LEU A 335 -14.99 -15.96 -2.80
C LEU A 335 -13.71 -16.82 -2.89
N GLU A 336 -13.82 -18.06 -3.36
CA GLU A 336 -12.65 -18.88 -3.64
C GLU A 336 -11.86 -18.35 -4.84
N ARG A 337 -12.54 -17.82 -5.86
CA ARG A 337 -11.89 -17.12 -6.97
C ARG A 337 -11.14 -15.86 -6.49
N TYR A 338 -11.76 -15.03 -5.63
CA TYR A 338 -11.09 -13.94 -4.95
C TYR A 338 -9.81 -14.40 -4.24
N ASN A 339 -9.93 -15.42 -3.39
CA ASN A 339 -8.82 -16.02 -2.65
C ASN A 339 -7.66 -16.41 -3.58
N ARG A 340 -7.94 -17.20 -4.64
CA ARG A 340 -6.91 -17.66 -5.59
C ARG A 340 -6.28 -16.48 -6.34
N GLN A 341 -7.09 -15.60 -6.93
CA GLN A 341 -6.62 -14.49 -7.76
C GLN A 341 -5.74 -13.51 -6.99
N ARG A 342 -6.18 -13.12 -5.80
CA ARG A 342 -5.45 -12.11 -5.01
C ARG A 342 -4.21 -12.70 -4.34
N GLN A 343 -4.29 -13.92 -3.82
CA GLN A 343 -3.14 -14.61 -3.25
C GLN A 343 -2.05 -14.82 -4.32
N GLN A 344 -2.41 -15.30 -5.50
CA GLN A 344 -1.47 -15.52 -6.60
C GLN A 344 -0.87 -14.21 -7.12
N ALA A 345 -1.67 -13.14 -7.27
CA ALA A 345 -1.17 -11.83 -7.67
C ALA A 345 -0.13 -11.28 -6.68
N ASN A 346 -0.33 -11.53 -5.39
CA ASN A 346 0.64 -11.10 -4.38
C ASN A 346 1.91 -11.96 -4.40
N VAL A 347 1.81 -13.27 -4.50
CA VAL A 347 2.99 -14.16 -4.53
C VAL A 347 3.80 -13.98 -5.81
N ALA A 348 3.16 -14.09 -6.97
CA ALA A 348 3.84 -14.16 -8.26
C ALA A 348 4.17 -12.76 -8.86
N TYR A 349 3.72 -11.68 -8.24
CA TYR A 349 3.97 -10.34 -8.77
C TYR A 349 4.49 -9.38 -7.68
N VAL A 350 3.69 -9.08 -6.65
CA VAL A 350 4.05 -8.07 -5.65
C VAL A 350 5.32 -8.45 -4.90
N GLN A 351 5.38 -9.71 -4.41
CA GLN A 351 6.55 -10.21 -3.69
C GLN A 351 7.77 -10.26 -4.59
N GLU A 352 7.65 -10.85 -5.78
CA GLU A 352 8.77 -10.99 -6.72
C GLU A 352 9.34 -9.62 -7.14
N LEU A 353 8.47 -8.68 -7.56
CA LEU A 353 8.94 -7.37 -8.03
C LEU A 353 9.56 -6.54 -6.91
N SER A 354 8.96 -6.53 -5.72
CA SER A 354 9.50 -5.75 -4.61
C SER A 354 10.85 -6.27 -4.15
N VAL A 355 11.04 -7.60 -4.08
CA VAL A 355 12.33 -8.23 -3.77
C VAL A 355 13.37 -7.92 -4.85
N ARG A 356 12.99 -8.03 -6.13
CA ARG A 356 13.86 -7.70 -7.25
C ARG A 356 14.28 -6.23 -7.24
N ASN A 357 13.34 -5.31 -7.00
CA ASN A 357 13.64 -3.89 -6.90
C ASN A 357 14.67 -3.60 -5.79
N LYS A 358 14.50 -4.23 -4.63
CA LYS A 358 15.45 -4.10 -3.52
C LYS A 358 16.85 -4.58 -3.92
N LYS A 359 16.97 -5.82 -4.40
CA LYS A 359 18.25 -6.39 -4.84
C LYS A 359 18.97 -5.51 -5.86
N ASN A 360 18.21 -4.91 -6.76
CA ASN A 360 18.76 -4.05 -7.81
C ASN A 360 19.33 -2.73 -7.29
N LEU A 361 18.75 -2.17 -6.23
CA LEU A 361 19.22 -0.92 -5.63
C LEU A 361 20.45 -1.11 -4.75
N GLU A 362 20.57 -2.26 -4.10
CA GLU A 362 21.63 -2.57 -3.14
C GLU A 362 22.77 -3.43 -3.72
N GLU A 363 22.79 -3.71 -5.05
CA GLU A 363 23.80 -4.53 -5.69
C GLU A 363 25.20 -3.95 -5.42
N LYS A 364 26.10 -4.79 -4.89
CA LYS A 364 27.45 -4.40 -4.50
C LYS A 364 28.51 -4.72 -5.56
N ASP A 365 28.27 -5.73 -6.41
CA ASP A 365 29.18 -6.09 -7.48
C ASP A 365 29.24 -5.02 -8.57
N PRO A 366 30.39 -4.38 -8.82
CA PRO A 366 30.48 -3.30 -9.79
C PRO A 366 30.13 -3.72 -11.22
N ALA A 367 30.42 -4.98 -11.61
CA ALA A 367 30.13 -5.48 -12.96
C ALA A 367 28.61 -5.70 -13.13
N LEU A 368 27.96 -6.30 -12.14
CA LEU A 368 26.50 -6.47 -12.15
C LEU A 368 25.78 -5.13 -12.13
N ARG A 369 26.26 -4.15 -11.35
CA ARG A 369 25.71 -2.78 -11.35
C ARG A 369 25.83 -2.13 -12.75
N ALA A 370 27.02 -2.18 -13.34
CA ALA A 370 27.26 -1.61 -14.68
C ALA A 370 26.38 -2.27 -15.74
N GLN A 371 26.26 -3.60 -15.72
CA GLN A 371 25.37 -4.36 -16.60
C GLN A 371 23.93 -3.89 -16.44
N ARG A 372 23.45 -3.79 -15.21
CA ARG A 372 22.08 -3.38 -14.94
C ARG A 372 21.78 -1.96 -15.38
N MET A 373 22.69 -1.02 -15.12
CA MET A 373 22.52 0.37 -15.62
C MET A 373 22.44 0.39 -17.14
N GLN A 374 23.25 -0.41 -17.82
CA GLN A 374 23.19 -0.53 -19.27
C GLN A 374 21.87 -1.14 -19.77
N GLU A 375 21.35 -2.15 -19.08
CA GLU A 375 20.02 -2.72 -19.34
C GLU A 375 18.92 -1.67 -19.21
N LEU A 376 18.91 -0.88 -18.12
CA LEU A 376 17.92 0.19 -17.89
C LEU A 376 18.01 1.27 -19.00
N ARG A 377 19.21 1.70 -19.38
CA ARG A 377 19.42 2.63 -20.51
C ARG A 377 18.86 2.06 -21.82
N THR A 378 19.15 0.80 -22.10
CA THR A 378 18.69 0.10 -23.32
C THR A 378 17.16 -0.05 -23.36
N VAL A 379 16.55 -0.42 -22.22
CA VAL A 379 15.09 -0.53 -22.10
C VAL A 379 14.43 0.84 -22.24
N CYS A 380 14.98 1.86 -21.63
CA CYS A 380 14.42 3.22 -21.66
C CYS A 380 14.51 3.86 -23.05
N ALA A 381 15.57 3.55 -23.82
CA ALA A 381 15.80 4.09 -25.18
C ALA A 381 14.86 3.49 -26.24
N ASP A 382 14.26 2.33 -25.98
CA ASP A 382 13.34 1.64 -26.89
C ASP A 382 11.89 1.83 -26.41
N PRO A 383 11.04 2.57 -27.15
CA PRO A 383 9.66 2.87 -26.69
C PRO A 383 8.80 1.62 -26.44
N VAL A 384 9.03 0.52 -27.17
CA VAL A 384 8.28 -0.73 -27.00
C VAL A 384 8.68 -1.41 -25.67
N LYS A 385 9.98 -1.51 -25.43
CA LYS A 385 10.52 -2.08 -24.17
C LYS A 385 10.21 -1.18 -22.98
N ALA A 386 10.30 0.14 -23.14
CA ALA A 386 9.94 1.10 -22.09
C ALA A 386 8.47 0.98 -21.70
N ARG A 387 7.56 0.87 -22.68
CA ARG A 387 6.14 0.65 -22.42
C ARG A 387 5.91 -0.68 -21.67
N GLU A 388 6.53 -1.79 -22.10
CA GLU A 388 6.40 -3.08 -21.43
C GLU A 388 6.94 -3.03 -19.98
N TYR A 389 8.07 -2.36 -19.78
CA TYR A 389 8.60 -2.09 -18.43
C TYR A 389 7.61 -1.32 -17.57
N LEU A 390 6.98 -0.27 -18.11
CA LEU A 390 5.99 0.54 -17.41
C LEU A 390 4.70 -0.24 -17.12
N LEU A 391 4.21 -1.08 -18.04
CA LEU A 391 3.05 -1.96 -17.80
C LEU A 391 3.28 -2.87 -16.59
N ASN A 392 4.51 -3.38 -16.43
CA ASN A 392 4.89 -4.18 -15.27
C ASN A 392 5.05 -3.34 -14.01
N SER A 393 5.84 -2.27 -14.05
CA SER A 393 6.15 -1.44 -12.87
C SER A 393 4.96 -0.58 -12.39
N SER A 394 3.90 -0.46 -13.18
CA SER A 394 2.66 0.26 -12.85
C SER A 394 1.49 -0.67 -12.50
N MET A 395 1.73 -1.95 -12.24
CA MET A 395 0.75 -2.96 -11.82
C MET A 395 -0.34 -3.30 -12.87
N ILE A 396 -0.29 -2.77 -14.09
CA ILE A 396 -1.28 -3.07 -15.14
C ILE A 396 -1.24 -4.57 -15.49
N ASN A 397 -0.05 -5.12 -15.70
CA ASN A 397 0.11 -6.55 -15.98
C ASN A 397 -0.25 -7.44 -14.79
N SER A 398 -0.14 -6.95 -13.54
CA SER A 398 -0.60 -7.68 -12.36
C SER A 398 -2.10 -7.91 -12.40
N ILE A 399 -2.88 -6.87 -12.73
CA ILE A 399 -4.34 -6.98 -12.86
C ILE A 399 -4.72 -7.92 -14.01
N ARG A 400 -4.12 -7.75 -15.18
CA ARG A 400 -4.38 -8.61 -16.36
C ARG A 400 -4.14 -10.09 -16.04
N ARG A 401 -3.04 -10.40 -15.33
CA ARG A 401 -2.72 -11.78 -14.89
C ARG A 401 -3.70 -12.29 -13.84
N ALA A 402 -4.04 -11.48 -12.84
CA ALA A 402 -5.01 -11.88 -11.81
C ALA A 402 -6.36 -12.25 -12.44
N GLN A 403 -6.85 -11.48 -13.40
CA GLN A 403 -8.11 -11.74 -14.10
C GLN A 403 -8.07 -13.02 -14.95
N SER A 404 -6.91 -13.49 -15.40
CA SER A 404 -6.76 -14.74 -16.15
C SER A 404 -6.74 -16.00 -15.28
N VAL A 405 -6.70 -15.86 -13.95
CA VAL A 405 -6.79 -16.99 -13.00
C VAL A 405 -8.25 -17.34 -12.80
N ALA A 406 -8.57 -18.60 -13.13
CA ALA A 406 -9.93 -19.16 -13.01
C ALA A 406 -10.37 -19.37 -11.55
#